data_0a94166310e4e53c83a1c7ad713c894a
#
_entry.id   0a94166310e4e53c83a1c7ad713c894a
#
_cell.length_a   1.000
_cell.length_b   1.000
_cell.length_c   1.000
_cell.angle_alpha   90.00
_cell.angle_beta   90.00
_cell.angle_gamma   90.00
#
_symmetry.space_group_name_H-M   'P 1'
#
loop_
_entity.id
_entity.type
_entity.pdbx_description
1 polymer ?
#
loop_
_entity_poly.entity_id
_entity_poly.type
_entity_poly.pdbx_seq_one_letter_code
_entity_poly.pdbx_strand_id
1 'polypeptide(L)'
;TAWNVDCFTTVSEITANECKELLDKPVDFVLPNGFDNSFVPKGAVFTKKRKEARKRLLDVANALMGTDLDDDTLIVSTSGRYEFRNKGVDVYIEAMNRLLRDEKLKKNVLAFIDVPGWVGEPRADLRERLDSGKKYDTPLEVPAVTHWLKNMSHDNVLGMLKYLDMQNRKDDKVK
;
A
#
# COMPACT_ATOMS: atom_id res chain seq x y z
N THR A 1 -14.44 33.53 -3.08
CA THR A 1 -14.95 32.85 -1.86
C THR A 1 -14.04 33.13 -0.67
N ALA A 2 -12.71 32.92 -0.79
CA ALA A 2 -11.77 33.12 0.31
C ALA A 2 -11.81 34.54 0.94
N TRP A 3 -12.14 35.56 0.17
CA TRP A 3 -12.26 36.94 0.61
C TRP A 3 -13.58 37.27 1.35
N ASN A 4 -14.56 36.36 1.32
CA ASN A 4 -15.90 36.58 1.86
C ASN A 4 -16.19 35.68 3.09
N VAL A 5 -15.16 35.19 3.75
CA VAL A 5 -15.28 34.37 4.96
C VAL A 5 -14.69 35.11 6.14
N ASP A 6 -15.23 34.87 7.34
CA ASP A 6 -14.78 35.51 8.59
C ASP A 6 -13.41 34.97 9.04
N CYS A 7 -13.13 33.72 8.71
CA CYS A 7 -11.85 33.06 9.01
C CYS A 7 -11.45 32.09 7.88
N PHE A 8 -10.26 32.28 7.36
CA PHE A 8 -9.71 31.45 6.29
C PHE A 8 -8.53 30.64 6.80
N THR A 9 -8.65 29.31 6.77
CA THR A 9 -7.64 28.41 7.34
C THR A 9 -7.17 27.36 6.34
N THR A 10 -5.97 26.82 6.58
CA THR A 10 -5.40 25.71 5.82
C THR A 10 -4.80 24.67 6.75
N VAL A 11 -4.42 23.50 6.20
CA VAL A 11 -3.90 22.36 6.96
C VAL A 11 -2.37 22.36 7.08
N SER A 12 -1.66 23.23 6.36
CA SER A 12 -0.20 23.27 6.38
C SER A 12 0.35 24.64 5.96
N GLU A 13 1.59 24.93 6.36
CA GLU A 13 2.31 26.12 5.92
C GLU A 13 2.52 26.15 4.39
N ILE A 14 2.72 24.98 3.77
CA ILE A 14 2.87 24.88 2.32
C ILE A 14 1.59 25.39 1.65
N THR A 15 0.43 24.89 2.06
CA THR A 15 -0.87 25.33 1.52
C THR A 15 -1.16 26.79 1.86
N ALA A 16 -0.70 27.28 3.02
CA ALA A 16 -0.84 28.69 3.38
C ALA A 16 -0.07 29.60 2.41
N ASN A 17 1.15 29.22 2.05
CA ASN A 17 1.95 29.92 1.05
C ASN A 17 1.31 29.87 -0.34
N GLU A 18 0.81 28.70 -0.75
CA GLU A 18 0.06 28.56 -2.02
C GLU A 18 -1.18 29.48 -2.05
N CYS A 19 -1.93 29.55 -0.96
CA CYS A 19 -3.10 30.44 -0.87
C CYS A 19 -2.71 31.91 -1.00
N LYS A 20 -1.61 32.32 -0.35
CA LYS A 20 -1.09 33.68 -0.46
C LYS A 20 -0.72 34.01 -1.91
N GLU A 21 0.00 33.11 -2.59
CA GLU A 21 0.48 33.35 -3.96
C GLU A 21 -0.64 33.24 -5.01
N LEU A 22 -1.53 32.26 -4.88
CA LEU A 22 -2.56 31.99 -5.90
C LEU A 22 -3.86 32.77 -5.70
N LEU A 23 -4.20 33.12 -4.45
CA LEU A 23 -5.44 33.83 -4.12
C LEU A 23 -5.19 35.26 -3.66
N ASP A 24 -3.93 35.70 -3.57
CA ASP A 24 -3.51 36.99 -3.02
C ASP A 24 -4.13 37.23 -1.62
N LYS A 25 -4.36 36.14 -0.87
CA LYS A 25 -4.93 36.21 0.48
C LYS A 25 -4.14 35.29 1.43
N PRO A 26 -3.46 35.87 2.45
CA PRO A 26 -2.87 35.05 3.51
C PRO A 26 -3.98 34.35 4.31
N VAL A 27 -3.66 33.20 4.87
CA VAL A 27 -4.57 32.49 5.79
C VAL A 27 -4.49 33.10 7.18
N ASP A 28 -5.60 33.05 7.92
CA ASP A 28 -5.67 33.54 9.29
C ASP A 28 -4.98 32.55 10.26
N PHE A 29 -5.17 31.24 10.02
CA PHE A 29 -4.56 30.18 10.83
C PHE A 29 -4.18 28.96 9.98
N VAL A 30 -3.09 28.30 10.37
CA VAL A 30 -2.74 26.96 9.91
C VAL A 30 -3.21 25.96 10.98
N LEU A 31 -4.14 25.09 10.59
CA LEU A 31 -4.74 24.07 11.46
C LEU A 31 -4.37 22.66 10.96
N PRO A 32 -3.22 22.10 11.41
CA PRO A 32 -2.81 20.75 10.99
C PRO A 32 -3.84 19.69 11.40
N ASN A 33 -3.94 18.63 10.60
CA ASN A 33 -4.76 17.48 10.97
C ASN A 33 -4.27 16.87 12.29
N GLY A 34 -5.21 16.63 13.19
CA GLY A 34 -4.93 15.97 14.46
C GLY A 34 -4.77 14.45 14.29
N PHE A 35 -4.04 13.85 15.21
CA PHE A 35 -3.93 12.40 15.34
C PHE A 35 -4.06 11.99 16.80
N ASP A 36 -5.01 11.10 17.10
CA ASP A 36 -5.19 10.56 18.44
C ASP A 36 -4.30 9.32 18.62
N ASN A 37 -3.30 9.44 19.48
CA ASN A 37 -2.38 8.36 19.82
C ASN A 37 -2.94 7.37 20.86
N SER A 38 -4.10 7.63 21.44
CA SER A 38 -4.64 6.82 22.54
C SER A 38 -4.94 5.38 22.15
N PHE A 39 -5.29 5.15 20.88
CA PHE A 39 -5.58 3.80 20.37
C PHE A 39 -4.33 2.99 19.99
N VAL A 40 -3.15 3.62 19.96
CA VAL A 40 -1.90 2.92 19.59
C VAL A 40 -1.44 2.05 20.75
N PRO A 41 -1.34 0.73 20.60
CA PRO A 41 -0.87 -0.15 21.66
C PRO A 41 0.57 0.18 22.04
N LYS A 42 0.93 -0.02 23.32
CA LYS A 42 2.27 0.26 23.85
C LYS A 42 2.88 -0.99 24.49
N GLY A 43 4.21 -0.98 24.65
CA GLY A 43 4.96 -2.04 25.35
C GLY A 43 4.73 -3.43 24.78
N ALA A 44 4.55 -4.42 25.67
CA ALA A 44 4.36 -5.82 25.30
C ALA A 44 3.13 -6.06 24.40
N VAL A 45 2.04 -5.28 24.60
CA VAL A 45 0.84 -5.39 23.78
C VAL A 45 1.13 -4.98 22.32
N PHE A 46 1.89 -3.91 22.13
CA PHE A 46 2.35 -3.49 20.79
C PHE A 46 3.17 -4.60 20.11
N THR A 47 4.16 -5.14 20.83
CA THR A 47 5.03 -6.20 20.29
C THR A 47 4.23 -7.43 19.87
N LYS A 48 3.26 -7.86 20.70
CA LYS A 48 2.39 -8.99 20.39
C LYS A 48 1.53 -8.73 19.15
N LYS A 49 0.80 -7.61 19.14
CA LYS A 49 -0.06 -7.25 18.00
C LYS A 49 0.71 -7.06 16.70
N ARG A 50 1.91 -6.46 16.78
CA ARG A 50 2.79 -6.32 15.61
C ARG A 50 3.20 -7.68 15.04
N LYS A 51 3.56 -8.64 15.89
CA LYS A 51 3.91 -10.00 15.45
C LYS A 51 2.72 -10.71 14.79
N GLU A 52 1.54 -10.62 15.40
CA GLU A 52 0.30 -11.20 14.86
C GLU A 52 -0.07 -10.59 13.50
N ALA A 53 -0.02 -9.26 13.38
CA ALA A 53 -0.29 -8.56 12.13
C ALA A 53 0.71 -8.93 11.04
N ARG A 54 2.01 -8.96 11.38
CA ARG A 54 3.06 -9.37 10.45
C ARG A 54 2.82 -10.79 9.92
N LYS A 55 2.53 -11.73 10.83
CA LYS A 55 2.22 -13.12 10.42
C LYS A 55 1.05 -13.16 9.45
N ARG A 56 -0.03 -12.40 9.72
CA ARG A 56 -1.20 -12.36 8.85
C ARG A 56 -0.86 -11.82 7.45
N LEU A 57 -0.03 -10.79 7.35
CA LEU A 57 0.42 -10.26 6.06
C LEU A 57 1.21 -11.29 5.26
N LEU A 58 2.12 -12.01 5.92
CA LEU A 58 2.89 -13.08 5.29
C LEU A 58 2.00 -14.26 4.87
N ASP A 59 1.03 -14.66 5.72
CA ASP A 59 0.09 -15.73 5.39
C ASP A 59 -0.73 -15.39 4.12
N VAL A 60 -1.20 -14.14 4.00
CA VAL A 60 -1.93 -13.67 2.80
C VAL A 60 -1.04 -13.72 1.56
N ALA A 61 0.18 -13.21 1.65
CA ALA A 61 1.12 -13.21 0.54
C ALA A 61 1.48 -14.64 0.11
N ASN A 62 1.80 -15.51 1.06
CA ASN A 62 2.12 -16.91 0.79
C ASN A 62 0.94 -17.65 0.14
N ALA A 63 -0.28 -17.42 0.61
CA ALA A 63 -1.49 -18.01 0.02
C ALA A 63 -1.76 -17.52 -1.41
N LEU A 64 -1.50 -16.24 -1.70
CA LEU A 64 -1.65 -15.64 -3.04
C LEU A 64 -0.60 -16.17 -4.02
N MET A 65 0.67 -16.15 -3.60
CA MET A 65 1.81 -16.32 -4.49
C MET A 65 2.40 -17.74 -4.47
N GLY A 66 1.91 -18.62 -3.60
CA GLY A 66 2.48 -19.97 -3.45
C GLY A 66 3.94 -19.95 -3.01
N THR A 67 4.27 -19.06 -2.07
CA THR A 67 5.61 -18.86 -1.54
C THR A 67 5.70 -19.29 -0.07
N ASP A 68 6.90 -19.26 0.49
CA ASP A 68 7.15 -19.52 1.92
C ASP A 68 7.97 -18.35 2.50
N LEU A 69 7.41 -17.13 2.39
CA LEU A 69 7.97 -15.94 2.99
C LEU A 69 7.90 -16.05 4.50
N ASP A 70 8.97 -15.69 5.18
CA ASP A 70 9.16 -15.85 6.62
C ASP A 70 9.38 -14.51 7.35
N ASP A 71 9.71 -14.61 8.63
CA ASP A 71 9.96 -13.44 9.48
C ASP A 71 11.21 -12.62 9.09
N ASP A 72 12.12 -13.12 8.24
CA ASP A 72 13.23 -12.33 7.71
C ASP A 72 12.85 -11.46 6.51
N THR A 73 11.67 -11.68 5.93
CA THR A 73 11.15 -10.90 4.82
C THR A 73 10.94 -9.44 5.22
N LEU A 74 11.45 -8.49 4.46
CA LEU A 74 11.17 -7.07 4.65
C LEU A 74 9.76 -6.76 4.11
N ILE A 75 8.90 -6.22 4.96
CA ILE A 75 7.57 -5.73 4.55
C ILE A 75 7.63 -4.23 4.38
N VAL A 76 7.24 -3.75 3.21
CA VAL A 76 7.12 -2.34 2.87
C VAL A 76 5.71 -2.06 2.36
N SER A 77 5.16 -0.88 2.62
CA SER A 77 3.82 -0.53 2.16
C SER A 77 3.71 0.94 1.79
N THR A 78 2.84 1.23 0.85
CA THR A 78 2.30 2.56 0.61
C THR A 78 0.79 2.52 0.78
N SER A 79 0.21 3.60 1.31
CA SER A 79 -1.23 3.68 1.54
C SER A 79 -1.75 5.08 1.21
N GLY A 80 -3.03 5.16 0.84
CA GLY A 80 -3.68 6.43 0.54
C GLY A 80 -4.86 6.30 -0.40
N ARG A 81 -5.38 7.42 -0.90
CA ARG A 81 -6.39 7.40 -1.94
C ARG A 81 -5.82 6.80 -3.22
N TYR A 82 -6.66 6.09 -3.98
CA TYR A 82 -6.23 5.47 -5.24
C TYR A 82 -6.09 6.53 -6.37
N GLU A 83 -5.10 7.37 -6.21
CA GLU A 83 -4.69 8.39 -7.16
C GLU A 83 -3.28 8.04 -7.66
N PHE A 84 -3.23 7.24 -8.71
CA PHE A 84 -2.03 6.52 -9.18
C PHE A 84 -0.76 7.39 -9.25
N ARG A 85 -0.85 8.59 -9.87
CA ARG A 85 0.28 9.53 -9.96
C ARG A 85 0.37 10.48 -8.78
N ASN A 86 -0.76 11.08 -8.38
CA ASN A 86 -0.77 12.10 -7.34
C ASN A 86 -0.32 11.58 -5.97
N LYS A 87 -0.48 10.28 -5.72
CA LYS A 87 -0.03 9.60 -4.49
C LYS A 87 1.27 8.82 -4.68
N GLY A 88 1.93 8.96 -5.83
CA GLY A 88 3.22 8.35 -6.09
C GLY A 88 3.20 6.82 -6.14
N VAL A 89 2.06 6.21 -6.45
CA VAL A 89 1.96 4.75 -6.58
C VAL A 89 2.84 4.25 -7.73
N ASP A 90 2.89 4.99 -8.82
CA ASP A 90 3.80 4.76 -9.95
C ASP A 90 5.28 4.81 -9.52
N VAL A 91 5.66 5.81 -8.73
CA VAL A 91 7.03 5.95 -8.19
C VAL A 91 7.37 4.78 -7.26
N TYR A 92 6.41 4.36 -6.42
CA TYR A 92 6.58 3.22 -5.53
C TYR A 92 6.81 1.92 -6.31
N ILE A 93 6.00 1.64 -7.34
CA ILE A 93 6.15 0.45 -8.19
C ILE A 93 7.51 0.50 -8.92
N GLU A 94 7.90 1.65 -9.46
CA GLU A 94 9.20 1.80 -10.13
C GLU A 94 10.36 1.57 -9.16
N ALA A 95 10.26 2.03 -7.92
CA ALA A 95 11.27 1.75 -6.88
C ALA A 95 11.37 0.26 -6.59
N MET A 96 10.23 -0.44 -6.49
CA MET A 96 10.19 -1.90 -6.29
C MET A 96 10.76 -2.65 -7.51
N ASN A 97 10.49 -2.17 -8.73
CA ASN A 97 11.08 -2.73 -9.96
C ASN A 97 12.60 -2.60 -9.99
N ARG A 98 13.14 -1.43 -9.60
CA ARG A 98 14.59 -1.24 -9.49
C ARG A 98 15.20 -2.16 -8.44
N LEU A 99 14.53 -2.29 -7.31
CA LEU A 99 14.98 -3.18 -6.23
C LEU A 99 14.95 -4.65 -6.66
N LEU A 100 13.94 -5.09 -7.41
CA LEU A 100 13.85 -6.44 -7.97
C LEU A 100 15.04 -6.77 -8.88
N ARG A 101 15.56 -5.78 -9.59
CA ARG A 101 16.69 -5.93 -10.53
C ARG A 101 18.07 -5.72 -9.87
N ASP A 102 18.11 -5.41 -8.57
CA ASP A 102 19.37 -5.24 -7.84
C ASP A 102 19.93 -6.59 -7.41
N GLU A 103 20.99 -7.04 -8.06
CA GLU A 103 21.69 -8.29 -7.75
C GLU A 103 22.26 -8.34 -6.31
N LYS A 104 22.41 -7.19 -5.65
CA LYS A 104 22.87 -7.09 -4.26
C LYS A 104 21.75 -7.37 -3.26
N LEU A 105 20.50 -7.37 -3.67
CA LEU A 105 19.38 -7.67 -2.80
C LEU A 105 19.44 -9.11 -2.30
N LYS A 106 19.63 -9.29 -1.00
CA LYS A 106 19.74 -10.63 -0.36
C LYS A 106 18.43 -11.09 0.25
N LYS A 107 17.62 -10.16 0.77
CA LYS A 107 16.36 -10.44 1.47
C LYS A 107 15.18 -10.45 0.53
N ASN A 108 14.17 -11.21 0.90
CA ASN A 108 12.85 -11.07 0.29
C ASN A 108 12.21 -9.75 0.74
N VAL A 109 11.55 -9.08 -0.17
CA VAL A 109 10.79 -7.86 0.07
C VAL A 109 9.35 -8.11 -0.34
N LEU A 110 8.41 -7.89 0.58
CA LEU A 110 6.98 -7.97 0.34
C LEU A 110 6.41 -6.56 0.32
N ALA A 111 5.92 -6.14 -0.83
CA ALA A 111 5.44 -4.79 -1.09
C ALA A 111 3.90 -4.76 -1.12
N PHE A 112 3.30 -3.92 -0.30
CA PHE A 112 1.85 -3.69 -0.28
C PHE A 112 1.50 -2.32 -0.85
N ILE A 113 0.41 -2.28 -1.61
CA ILE A 113 -0.26 -1.06 -2.06
C ILE A 113 -1.66 -1.06 -1.44
N ASP A 114 -1.80 -0.35 -0.32
CA ASP A 114 -3.02 -0.30 0.48
C ASP A 114 -3.88 0.89 0.04
N VAL A 115 -4.71 0.67 -0.96
CA VAL A 115 -5.58 1.69 -1.54
C VAL A 115 -7.03 1.22 -1.59
N PRO A 116 -8.02 2.11 -1.43
CA PRO A 116 -9.42 1.80 -1.64
C PRO A 116 -9.69 1.70 -3.15
N GLY A 117 -9.24 0.59 -3.76
CA GLY A 117 -9.48 0.31 -5.17
C GLY A 117 -10.98 0.11 -5.48
N TRP A 118 -11.33 0.14 -6.74
CA TRP A 118 -12.70 -0.20 -7.19
C TRP A 118 -12.90 -1.71 -7.08
N VAL A 119 -12.98 -2.20 -5.84
CA VAL A 119 -13.11 -3.63 -5.55
C VAL A 119 -14.53 -4.13 -5.77
N GLY A 120 -14.61 -5.37 -6.23
CA GLY A 120 -15.82 -6.18 -6.21
C GLY A 120 -15.85 -7.07 -4.96
N GLU A 121 -16.13 -8.36 -5.16
CA GLU A 121 -16.17 -9.34 -4.09
C GLU A 121 -14.76 -9.75 -3.60
N PRO A 122 -14.61 -10.11 -2.32
CA PRO A 122 -13.41 -10.78 -1.84
C PRO A 122 -13.15 -12.08 -2.61
N ARG A 123 -11.88 -12.41 -2.79
CA ARG A 123 -11.49 -13.63 -3.49
C ARG A 123 -11.82 -14.88 -2.68
N ALA A 124 -12.72 -15.71 -3.19
CA ALA A 124 -13.10 -16.97 -2.54
C ALA A 124 -11.93 -17.96 -2.51
N ASP A 125 -11.16 -18.06 -3.61
CA ASP A 125 -9.98 -18.92 -3.73
C ASP A 125 -8.87 -18.57 -2.71
N LEU A 126 -8.63 -17.28 -2.47
CA LEU A 126 -7.71 -16.84 -1.44
C LEU A 126 -8.23 -17.19 -0.04
N ARG A 127 -9.50 -16.95 0.22
CA ARG A 127 -10.13 -17.30 1.50
C ARG A 127 -10.02 -18.78 1.78
N GLU A 128 -10.33 -19.64 0.82
CA GLU A 128 -10.21 -21.10 0.94
C GLU A 128 -8.78 -21.51 1.32
N ARG A 129 -7.76 -20.93 0.66
CA ARG A 129 -6.37 -21.20 1.00
C ARG A 129 -6.02 -20.79 2.43
N LEU A 130 -6.46 -19.60 2.86
CA LEU A 130 -6.20 -19.10 4.22
C LEU A 130 -6.89 -19.96 5.28
N ASP A 131 -8.15 -20.33 5.05
CA ASP A 131 -8.96 -21.13 5.99
C ASP A 131 -8.44 -22.58 6.09
N SER A 132 -7.86 -23.11 5.01
CA SER A 132 -7.28 -24.46 5.01
C SER A 132 -6.05 -24.60 5.90
N GLY A 133 -5.33 -23.48 6.18
CA GLY A 133 -4.06 -23.48 6.90
C GLY A 133 -2.93 -24.25 6.22
N LYS A 134 -3.09 -24.69 4.97
CA LYS A 134 -2.08 -25.44 4.21
C LYS A 134 -1.09 -24.50 3.53
N LYS A 135 0.13 -24.98 3.31
CA LYS A 135 1.09 -24.34 2.43
C LYS A 135 0.81 -24.71 0.97
N TYR A 136 0.99 -23.74 0.11
CA TYR A 136 0.84 -23.89 -1.34
C TYR A 136 2.14 -23.50 -2.03
N ASP A 137 2.50 -24.17 -3.10
CA ASP A 137 3.71 -23.95 -3.90
C ASP A 137 3.42 -23.36 -5.28
N THR A 138 2.14 -23.11 -5.57
CA THR A 138 1.66 -22.52 -6.81
C THR A 138 0.89 -21.23 -6.55
N PRO A 139 1.11 -20.17 -7.35
CA PRO A 139 0.37 -18.94 -7.21
C PRO A 139 -1.10 -19.12 -7.59
N LEU A 140 -1.97 -18.27 -7.06
CA LEU A 140 -3.31 -18.06 -7.58
C LEU A 140 -3.25 -17.29 -8.90
N GLU A 141 -4.33 -17.34 -9.67
CA GLU A 141 -4.50 -16.46 -10.82
C GLU A 141 -4.43 -14.99 -10.36
N VAL A 142 -3.69 -14.13 -11.09
CA VAL A 142 -3.44 -12.74 -10.74
C VAL A 142 -3.03 -12.55 -9.27
N PRO A 143 -1.85 -13.04 -8.86
CA PRO A 143 -1.44 -13.07 -7.44
C PRO A 143 -1.13 -11.70 -6.85
N ALA A 144 -1.28 -10.62 -7.63
CA ALA A 144 -1.05 -9.25 -7.17
C ALA A 144 -2.26 -8.62 -6.47
N VAL A 145 -3.42 -9.28 -6.44
CA VAL A 145 -4.64 -8.69 -5.86
C VAL A 145 -5.29 -9.59 -4.82
N THR A 146 -5.74 -8.99 -3.72
CA THR A 146 -6.48 -9.65 -2.64
C THR A 146 -8.00 -9.67 -2.88
N HIS A 147 -8.48 -8.81 -3.78
CA HIS A 147 -9.89 -8.70 -4.17
C HIS A 147 -9.97 -8.59 -5.69
N TRP A 148 -11.06 -9.09 -6.27
CA TRP A 148 -11.34 -8.83 -7.67
C TRP A 148 -11.71 -7.36 -7.85
N LEU A 149 -11.09 -6.69 -8.83
CA LEU A 149 -11.42 -5.32 -9.17
C LEU A 149 -12.57 -5.31 -10.19
N LYS A 150 -13.43 -4.29 -10.12
CA LYS A 150 -14.53 -4.11 -11.09
C LYS A 150 -14.04 -3.95 -12.52
N ASN A 151 -12.83 -3.46 -12.70
CA ASN A 151 -12.21 -3.24 -14.02
C ASN A 151 -10.74 -3.66 -14.02
N MET A 152 -10.50 -4.97 -14.01
CA MET A 152 -9.16 -5.55 -14.01
C MET A 152 -8.30 -5.14 -15.21
N SER A 153 -8.91 -4.99 -16.38
CA SER A 153 -8.20 -4.75 -17.64
C SER A 153 -7.68 -3.32 -17.80
N HIS A 154 -8.20 -2.38 -17.03
CA HIS A 154 -7.85 -0.96 -17.12
C HIS A 154 -7.32 -0.39 -15.79
N ASP A 155 -6.95 -1.26 -14.86
CA ASP A 155 -6.34 -0.83 -13.61
C ASP A 155 -4.88 -0.41 -13.83
N ASN A 156 -4.54 0.80 -13.35
CA ASN A 156 -3.22 1.39 -13.58
C ASN A 156 -2.10 0.61 -12.88
N VAL A 157 -2.34 0.09 -11.69
CA VAL A 157 -1.35 -0.71 -10.93
C VAL A 157 -1.06 -2.00 -11.68
N LEU A 158 -2.11 -2.77 -12.02
CA LEU A 158 -1.95 -4.02 -12.78
C LEU A 158 -1.32 -3.79 -14.15
N GLY A 159 -1.71 -2.72 -14.84
CA GLY A 159 -1.13 -2.32 -16.11
C GLY A 159 0.38 -2.04 -16.00
N MET A 160 0.79 -1.32 -14.97
CA MET A 160 2.20 -1.03 -14.74
C MET A 160 3.00 -2.27 -14.33
N LEU A 161 2.47 -3.10 -13.45
CA LEU A 161 3.12 -4.37 -13.06
C LEU A 161 3.36 -5.27 -14.29
N LYS A 162 2.36 -5.36 -15.18
CA LYS A 162 2.48 -6.10 -16.43
C LYS A 162 3.52 -5.48 -17.37
N TYR A 163 3.51 -4.16 -17.52
CA TYR A 163 4.47 -3.44 -18.38
C TYR A 163 5.92 -3.63 -17.90
N LEU A 164 6.16 -3.63 -16.59
CA LEU A 164 7.46 -3.82 -15.97
C LEU A 164 7.87 -5.28 -15.81
N ASP A 165 7.04 -6.22 -16.24
CA ASP A 165 7.24 -7.67 -16.08
C ASP A 165 7.40 -8.10 -14.59
N MET A 166 6.70 -7.42 -13.69
CA MET A 166 6.64 -7.75 -12.26
C MET A 166 5.52 -8.76 -12.01
N GLN A 167 5.79 -10.04 -12.26
CA GLN A 167 4.76 -11.09 -12.23
C GLN A 167 4.77 -11.94 -10.96
N ASN A 168 5.48 -11.54 -9.92
CA ASN A 168 5.63 -12.28 -8.66
C ASN A 168 6.07 -13.75 -8.88
N ARG A 169 7.07 -13.96 -9.74
CA ARG A 169 7.65 -15.29 -9.96
C ARG A 169 8.23 -15.82 -8.67
N LYS A 170 8.27 -17.16 -8.52
CA LYS A 170 8.71 -17.81 -7.29
C LYS A 170 10.09 -17.32 -6.81
N ASP A 171 11.01 -17.10 -7.74
CA ASP A 171 12.40 -16.70 -7.44
C ASP A 171 12.61 -15.18 -7.32
N ASP A 172 11.60 -14.37 -7.65
CA ASP A 172 11.68 -12.93 -7.49
C ASP A 172 11.90 -12.57 -6.01
N LYS A 173 12.82 -11.66 -5.73
CA LYS A 173 13.09 -11.19 -4.36
C LYS A 173 12.09 -10.13 -3.89
N VAL A 174 11.45 -9.43 -4.81
CA VAL A 174 10.38 -8.45 -4.52
C VAL A 174 9.05 -9.03 -4.97
N LYS A 175 8.10 -9.06 -4.06
CA LYS A 175 6.74 -9.58 -4.25
C LYS A 175 5.76 -8.44 -4.05
#